data_f3b0e1d5b6efeaa4a7716f07be42e2bb
#
_entry.id   f3b0e1d5b6efeaa4a7716f07be42e2bb
#
_cell.length_a   1.000
_cell.length_b   1.000
_cell.length_c   1.000
_cell.angle_alpha   90.00
_cell.angle_beta   90.00
_cell.angle_gamma   90.00
#
_symmetry.space_group_name_H-M   'P 1'
#
loop_
_entity.id
_entity.type
_entity.pdbx_description
1 polymer ?
#
loop_
_entity_poly.entity_id
_entity_poly.type
_entity_poly.pdbx_seq_one_letter_code
_entity_poly.pdbx_strand_id
1 'polypeptide(L)'
;MAMELKLSTSLKMSQKLVMTPMLQQAIKLLPLARLELAQQVRQEITENPILEEIIEEDELKDETETDEQLEVAEPKENFEVIDEKNKGEEHTLENPDMDWDTYFQDNIDRGSSAENYTEQPTIETTHQKEPSLQEHLLWQLNLSVDNDRVSFIGTCIIGNINTDGYLNASLNDIEEISHADESEVITALKIIQEFEPLGVGARSLQECLKIQAQADDNCTPLLLKLIENYLDRLEERFLAKVSSELNVRIELILEAIKKIKGYNPKPGQTFNSERIDYVVPDIFVIKTENGYDVTLNDDGIPRLRISPYYKNLLKNSVKGETKEYLEEKHKSALWFLKSIDQRRQTIHKVGKSIIKLQKEFLDHGFSYLKPMVLKDVAKDIEMHESTVSRITTNKYIDTPQGVFELKFFFHSGIKSYMGNNMSSIRVKNIIKEIIATEDEKKPLTDDEMVKTLTHKNIKIARRTITKYRKELNIPSASKRKRIF
;
A
#
# COMPACT_ATOMS: atom_id res chain seq x y z
N MET A 1 -7.98 30.06 -72.76
CA MET A 1 -7.67 28.87 -71.91
C MET A 1 -8.38 29.04 -70.66
N ALA A 2 -9.56 28.39 -70.52
CA ALA A 2 -10.33 28.37 -69.28
C ALA A 2 -9.90 27.19 -68.39
N MET A 3 -9.42 27.47 -67.22
CA MET A 3 -9.04 26.48 -66.22
C MET A 3 -10.32 26.05 -65.43
N GLU A 4 -10.83 24.84 -65.67
CA GLU A 4 -11.87 24.22 -64.88
C GLU A 4 -11.28 23.72 -63.55
N LEU A 5 -11.68 24.34 -62.47
CA LEU A 5 -11.42 23.88 -61.10
C LEU A 5 -12.43 22.75 -60.74
N LYS A 6 -11.99 21.50 -60.79
CA LYS A 6 -12.74 20.36 -60.23
C LYS A 6 -12.61 20.34 -58.71
N LEU A 7 -13.65 20.78 -58.01
CA LEU A 7 -13.81 20.55 -56.54
C LEU A 7 -14.21 19.10 -56.31
N SER A 8 -13.28 18.28 -55.78
CA SER A 8 -13.60 16.96 -55.26
C SER A 8 -13.89 17.07 -53.74
N THR A 9 -15.15 17.05 -53.36
CA THR A 9 -15.57 16.95 -51.96
C THR A 9 -15.43 15.51 -51.48
N SER A 10 -14.40 15.21 -50.70
CA SER A 10 -14.28 13.94 -49.98
C SER A 10 -15.04 14.04 -48.66
N LEU A 11 -16.20 13.43 -48.57
CA LEU A 11 -16.92 13.23 -47.29
C LEU A 11 -16.14 12.22 -46.43
N LYS A 12 -15.34 12.72 -45.48
CA LYS A 12 -14.82 11.91 -44.38
C LYS A 12 -15.95 11.71 -43.38
N MET A 13 -16.64 10.59 -43.44
CA MET A 13 -17.49 10.13 -42.31
C MET A 13 -16.61 9.80 -41.13
N SER A 14 -16.50 10.69 -40.16
CA SER A 14 -15.96 10.35 -38.83
C SER A 14 -17.11 9.79 -38.02
N GLN A 15 -17.16 8.47 -37.86
CA GLN A 15 -18.01 7.83 -36.86
C GLN A 15 -17.50 8.26 -35.50
N LYS A 16 -18.16 9.21 -34.86
CA LYS A 16 -18.01 9.45 -33.42
C LYS A 16 -18.72 8.30 -32.71
N LEU A 17 -17.96 7.38 -32.13
CA LEU A 17 -18.47 6.40 -31.18
C LEU A 17 -19.08 7.19 -30.00
N VAL A 18 -20.41 7.32 -30.00
CA VAL A 18 -21.16 7.86 -28.86
C VAL A 18 -21.18 6.74 -27.82
N MET A 19 -20.31 6.85 -26.80
CA MET A 19 -20.31 5.90 -25.69
C MET A 19 -21.66 6.00 -24.97
N THR A 20 -22.35 4.87 -24.86
CA THR A 20 -23.60 4.80 -24.07
C THR A 20 -23.31 5.10 -22.60
N PRO A 21 -24.24 5.74 -21.85
CA PRO A 21 -24.06 6.01 -20.42
C PRO A 21 -23.68 4.76 -19.61
N MET A 22 -24.22 3.61 -19.98
CA MET A 22 -23.88 2.31 -19.37
C MET A 22 -22.41 1.94 -19.54
N LEU A 23 -21.82 2.07 -20.73
CA LEU A 23 -20.39 1.82 -20.95
C LEU A 23 -19.49 2.77 -20.13
N GLN A 24 -19.93 4.01 -19.95
CA GLN A 24 -19.18 4.97 -19.12
C GLN A 24 -19.18 4.55 -17.65
N GLN A 25 -20.28 4.00 -17.13
CA GLN A 25 -20.37 3.47 -15.76
C GLN A 25 -19.45 2.25 -15.58
N ALA A 26 -19.44 1.30 -16.54
CA ALA A 26 -18.52 0.15 -16.48
C ALA A 26 -17.06 0.57 -16.41
N ILE A 27 -16.66 1.55 -17.23
CA ILE A 27 -15.28 2.07 -17.23
C ILE A 27 -14.95 2.77 -15.89
N LYS A 28 -15.93 3.42 -15.25
CA LYS A 28 -15.75 4.03 -13.92
C LYS A 28 -15.61 2.99 -12.82
N LEU A 29 -16.25 1.83 -12.92
CA LEU A 29 -16.16 0.76 -11.92
C LEU A 29 -14.78 0.08 -11.90
N LEU A 30 -14.05 0.02 -13.02
CA LEU A 30 -12.77 -0.69 -13.11
C LEU A 30 -11.68 -0.22 -12.14
N PRO A 31 -11.41 1.10 -11.97
CA PRO A 31 -10.32 1.59 -11.12
C PRO A 31 -10.68 1.69 -9.62
N LEU A 32 -11.96 1.59 -9.26
CA LEU A 32 -12.41 1.80 -7.88
C LEU A 32 -11.66 0.90 -6.89
N ALA A 33 -11.33 1.45 -5.72
CA ALA A 33 -10.87 0.65 -4.60
C ALA A 33 -12.02 -0.23 -4.06
N ARG A 34 -11.69 -1.23 -3.24
CA ARG A 34 -12.66 -2.17 -2.67
C ARG A 34 -13.76 -1.46 -1.86
N LEU A 35 -13.36 -0.52 -0.98
CA LEU A 35 -14.31 0.25 -0.18
C LEU A 35 -15.23 1.13 -1.03
N GLU A 36 -14.66 1.78 -2.05
CA GLU A 36 -15.44 2.60 -2.99
C GLU A 36 -16.43 1.74 -3.79
N LEU A 37 -16.01 0.54 -4.20
CA LEU A 37 -16.90 -0.40 -4.87
C LEU A 37 -18.05 -0.84 -3.96
N ALA A 38 -17.77 -1.21 -2.71
CA ALA A 38 -18.77 -1.58 -1.74
C ALA A 38 -19.79 -0.44 -1.48
N GLN A 39 -19.32 0.81 -1.42
CA GLN A 39 -20.20 1.98 -1.32
C GLN A 39 -21.07 2.14 -2.56
N GLN A 40 -20.49 1.99 -3.76
CA GLN A 40 -21.24 2.08 -5.01
C GLN A 40 -22.29 0.98 -5.12
N VAL A 41 -21.95 -0.25 -4.70
CA VAL A 41 -22.89 -1.37 -4.66
C VAL A 41 -24.07 -1.08 -3.72
N ARG A 42 -23.80 -0.59 -2.51
CA ARG A 42 -24.85 -0.19 -1.56
C ARG A 42 -25.75 0.93 -2.10
N GLN A 43 -25.14 1.88 -2.81
CA GLN A 43 -25.90 2.95 -3.47
C GLN A 43 -26.84 2.39 -4.54
N GLU A 44 -26.36 1.50 -5.41
CA GLU A 44 -27.16 0.87 -6.45
C GLU A 44 -28.29 -0.01 -5.86
N ILE A 45 -28.07 -0.73 -4.75
CA ILE A 45 -29.12 -1.46 -4.03
C ILE A 45 -30.23 -0.51 -3.57
N THR A 46 -29.87 0.70 -3.11
CA THR A 46 -30.85 1.70 -2.66
C THR A 46 -31.64 2.30 -3.84
N GLU A 47 -30.99 2.49 -5.00
CA GLU A 47 -31.61 3.08 -6.20
C GLU A 47 -32.42 2.07 -7.03
N ASN A 48 -32.08 0.77 -6.93
CA ASN A 48 -32.68 -0.28 -7.74
C ASN A 48 -33.32 -1.38 -6.87
N PRO A 49 -34.64 -1.38 -6.71
CA PRO A 49 -35.35 -2.32 -5.84
C PRO A 49 -35.29 -3.80 -6.32
N ILE A 50 -34.79 -4.04 -7.53
CA ILE A 50 -34.69 -5.39 -8.10
C ILE A 50 -33.45 -6.12 -7.60
N LEU A 51 -32.44 -5.37 -7.10
CA LEU A 51 -31.21 -5.93 -6.52
C LEU A 51 -31.41 -6.23 -5.04
N GLU A 52 -31.05 -7.43 -4.64
CA GLU A 52 -31.04 -7.89 -3.25
C GLU A 52 -29.63 -8.35 -2.87
N GLU A 53 -29.27 -8.17 -1.61
CA GLU A 53 -28.04 -8.72 -1.03
C GLU A 53 -28.31 -10.17 -0.58
N ILE A 54 -27.44 -11.08 -0.94
CA ILE A 54 -27.48 -12.45 -0.44
C ILE A 54 -26.87 -12.46 0.96
N ILE A 55 -27.68 -12.79 1.96
CA ILE A 55 -27.20 -13.05 3.32
C ILE A 55 -26.89 -14.56 3.40
N GLU A 56 -25.77 -14.94 3.97
CA GLU A 56 -25.28 -16.35 4.05
C GLU A 56 -26.30 -17.34 4.64
N GLU A 57 -27.24 -16.87 5.44
CA GLU A 57 -28.33 -17.69 5.99
C GLU A 57 -29.33 -18.17 4.92
N ASP A 58 -29.41 -17.49 3.77
CA ASP A 58 -30.31 -17.87 2.68
C ASP A 58 -29.69 -18.92 1.75
N GLU A 59 -28.35 -19.01 1.64
CA GLU A 59 -27.66 -20.05 0.87
C GLU A 59 -27.95 -21.45 1.46
N LEU A 60 -28.00 -21.58 2.79
CA LEU A 60 -28.33 -22.85 3.48
C LEU A 60 -29.78 -23.32 3.25
N LYS A 61 -30.69 -22.42 2.89
CA LYS A 61 -32.11 -22.77 2.62
C LYS A 61 -32.32 -23.18 1.17
N ASP A 62 -31.63 -22.53 0.23
CA ASP A 62 -31.74 -22.88 -1.19
C ASP A 62 -31.10 -24.25 -1.48
N GLU A 63 -30.01 -24.63 -0.76
CA GLU A 63 -29.38 -25.98 -0.88
C GLU A 63 -30.30 -27.09 -0.33
N THR A 64 -31.03 -26.82 0.78
CA THR A 64 -31.93 -27.83 1.34
C THR A 64 -33.21 -28.04 0.50
N GLU A 65 -33.71 -26.99 -0.19
CA GLU A 65 -34.86 -27.12 -1.09
C GLU A 65 -34.54 -27.83 -2.41
N THR A 66 -33.28 -27.79 -2.88
CA THR A 66 -32.85 -28.51 -4.08
C THR A 66 -32.58 -29.99 -3.80
N ASP A 67 -32.14 -30.36 -2.62
CA ASP A 67 -31.90 -31.77 -2.23
C ASP A 67 -33.25 -32.53 -1.99
N GLU A 68 -34.28 -31.89 -1.48
CA GLU A 68 -35.60 -32.52 -1.31
C GLU A 68 -36.35 -32.77 -2.63
N GLN A 69 -35.99 -32.11 -3.73
CA GLN A 69 -36.57 -32.35 -5.05
C GLN A 69 -35.87 -33.43 -5.89
N LEU A 70 -34.69 -33.91 -5.46
CA LEU A 70 -33.90 -34.90 -6.17
C LEU A 70 -34.12 -36.36 -5.70
N GLU A 71 -34.88 -36.59 -4.60
CA GLU A 71 -35.13 -37.94 -4.09
C GLU A 71 -36.27 -38.70 -4.76
N VAL A 72 -36.97 -38.19 -5.78
CA VAL A 72 -38.07 -38.86 -6.45
C VAL A 72 -37.88 -38.96 -7.96
N ALA A 73 -36.80 -39.61 -8.40
CA ALA A 73 -36.76 -40.16 -9.77
C ALA A 73 -35.71 -41.28 -9.90
N GLU A 74 -36.19 -42.54 -9.97
CA GLU A 74 -35.36 -43.70 -10.30
C GLU A 74 -34.77 -43.63 -11.72
N PRO A 75 -33.58 -44.19 -11.96
CA PRO A 75 -32.87 -44.02 -13.24
C PRO A 75 -33.34 -45.04 -14.26
N LYS A 76 -33.68 -44.60 -15.45
CA LYS A 76 -33.68 -45.44 -16.65
C LYS A 76 -32.47 -45.08 -17.51
N GLU A 77 -31.58 -46.05 -17.63
CA GLU A 77 -30.46 -46.11 -18.55
C GLU A 77 -30.88 -45.83 -19.98
N ASN A 78 -30.17 -44.95 -20.67
CA ASN A 78 -29.86 -45.11 -22.09
C ASN A 78 -28.64 -44.28 -22.45
N PHE A 79 -27.55 -45.01 -22.69
CA PHE A 79 -26.33 -44.54 -23.34
C PHE A 79 -26.62 -44.31 -24.82
N GLU A 80 -26.47 -43.10 -25.31
CA GLU A 80 -26.15 -42.87 -26.72
C GLU A 80 -24.95 -41.94 -26.86
N VAL A 81 -23.92 -42.52 -27.45
CA VAL A 81 -22.67 -41.91 -27.86
C VAL A 81 -22.99 -40.95 -29.03
N ILE A 82 -22.64 -39.70 -28.94
CA ILE A 82 -22.60 -38.81 -30.11
C ILE A 82 -21.22 -38.18 -30.23
N ASP A 83 -20.64 -38.40 -31.37
CA ASP A 83 -19.33 -38.09 -31.90
C ASP A 83 -18.97 -36.59 -31.87
N GLU A 84 -17.68 -36.35 -31.64
CA GLU A 84 -16.96 -35.13 -32.00
C GLU A 84 -17.12 -34.79 -33.48
N LYS A 85 -17.58 -33.57 -33.74
CA LYS A 85 -17.17 -32.69 -34.83
C LYS A 85 -18.09 -31.48 -34.91
N ASN A 86 -17.60 -30.31 -34.47
CA ASN A 86 -17.71 -29.14 -35.36
C ASN A 86 -16.80 -27.98 -34.90
N LYS A 87 -16.09 -27.53 -35.90
CA LYS A 87 -15.19 -26.38 -35.94
C LYS A 87 -15.96 -25.06 -35.81
N GLY A 88 -15.35 -24.17 -35.09
CA GLY A 88 -15.24 -22.73 -35.35
C GLY A 88 -16.43 -22.01 -35.95
N GLU A 89 -17.05 -21.15 -35.11
CA GLU A 89 -17.73 -19.95 -35.62
C GLU A 89 -17.52 -18.80 -34.64
N GLU A 90 -17.04 -17.70 -35.20
CA GLU A 90 -16.91 -16.40 -34.58
C GLU A 90 -18.29 -15.94 -34.10
N HIS A 91 -18.51 -15.86 -32.80
CA HIS A 91 -19.72 -15.27 -32.25
C HIS A 91 -19.63 -13.74 -32.24
N THR A 92 -20.19 -13.15 -33.24
CA THR A 92 -20.66 -11.76 -33.28
C THR A 92 -21.65 -11.50 -32.13
N LEU A 93 -21.50 -10.38 -31.48
CA LEU A 93 -22.20 -9.90 -30.27
C LEU A 93 -23.69 -9.50 -30.52
N GLU A 94 -24.50 -10.32 -31.17
CA GLU A 94 -25.92 -10.04 -31.38
C GLU A 94 -26.73 -11.34 -31.35
N ASN A 95 -26.93 -11.90 -30.14
CA ASN A 95 -28.02 -12.85 -29.89
C ASN A 95 -28.74 -12.49 -28.58
N PRO A 96 -30.02 -12.09 -28.64
CA PRO A 96 -30.82 -11.71 -27.48
C PRO A 96 -31.34 -12.88 -26.62
N ASP A 97 -31.09 -14.13 -27.00
CA ASP A 97 -31.64 -15.33 -26.35
C ASP A 97 -30.60 -16.20 -25.61
N MET A 98 -29.55 -15.58 -25.07
CA MET A 98 -28.65 -16.31 -24.21
C MET A 98 -29.31 -16.52 -22.85
N ASP A 99 -29.54 -17.78 -22.48
CA ASP A 99 -30.14 -18.17 -21.19
C ASP A 99 -29.18 -17.87 -20.03
N TRP A 100 -29.37 -16.68 -19.44
CA TRP A 100 -28.50 -16.12 -18.40
C TRP A 100 -28.63 -16.89 -17.08
N ASP A 101 -29.69 -17.66 -16.88
CA ASP A 101 -29.89 -18.44 -15.65
C ASP A 101 -28.85 -19.56 -15.54
N THR A 102 -28.47 -20.18 -16.66
CA THR A 102 -27.45 -21.24 -16.70
C THR A 102 -26.04 -20.68 -16.46
N TYR A 103 -25.76 -19.44 -16.90
CA TYR A 103 -24.44 -18.83 -16.73
C TYR A 103 -24.15 -18.45 -15.27
N PHE A 104 -25.18 -18.06 -14.51
CA PHE A 104 -25.01 -17.69 -13.10
C PHE A 104 -24.96 -18.90 -12.17
N GLN A 105 -25.63 -20.00 -12.49
CA GLN A 105 -25.60 -21.22 -11.71
C GLN A 105 -24.21 -21.91 -11.72
N ASP A 106 -23.53 -21.92 -12.88
CA ASP A 106 -22.19 -22.55 -13.01
C ASP A 106 -21.05 -21.79 -12.29
N ASN A 107 -21.26 -20.53 -11.91
CA ASN A 107 -20.23 -19.71 -11.24
C ASN A 107 -20.33 -19.68 -9.71
N ILE A 108 -21.43 -20.16 -9.13
CA ILE A 108 -21.66 -20.18 -7.67
C ILE A 108 -20.87 -21.32 -7.01
N ASP A 109 -20.57 -22.40 -7.76
CA ASP A 109 -19.98 -23.64 -7.23
C ASP A 109 -18.44 -23.64 -7.03
N ARG A 110 -17.77 -22.49 -7.12
CA ARG A 110 -16.30 -22.41 -6.94
C ARG A 110 -15.90 -21.60 -5.71
N GLY A 111 -15.95 -22.26 -4.56
CA GLY A 111 -15.13 -21.80 -3.45
C GLY A 111 -15.78 -21.67 -2.09
N SER A 112 -16.24 -22.76 -1.53
CA SER A 112 -16.36 -22.86 -0.07
C SER A 112 -15.24 -23.76 0.44
N SER A 113 -14.09 -23.17 0.79
CA SER A 113 -13.15 -23.84 1.69
C SER A 113 -13.57 -23.56 3.12
N ALA A 114 -13.87 -24.61 3.85
CA ALA A 114 -14.17 -24.57 5.27
C ALA A 114 -13.07 -23.82 6.03
N GLU A 115 -13.36 -22.62 6.51
CA GLU A 115 -12.49 -21.87 7.41
C GLU A 115 -12.55 -22.51 8.79
N ASN A 116 -11.37 -22.91 9.26
CA ASN A 116 -11.18 -23.25 10.67
C ASN A 116 -11.45 -22.00 11.51
N TYR A 117 -12.52 -22.02 12.28
CA TYR A 117 -12.81 -21.02 13.31
C TYR A 117 -11.69 -21.02 14.35
N THR A 118 -10.71 -20.16 14.17
CA THR A 118 -9.83 -19.73 15.26
C THR A 118 -10.65 -18.78 16.12
N GLU A 119 -10.76 -19.06 17.42
CA GLU A 119 -11.41 -18.19 18.40
C GLU A 119 -10.91 -16.75 18.21
N GLN A 120 -11.80 -15.87 17.78
CA GLN A 120 -11.46 -14.45 17.61
C GLN A 120 -11.16 -13.87 19.00
N PRO A 121 -10.04 -13.16 19.18
CA PRO A 121 -9.74 -12.51 20.44
C PRO A 121 -10.86 -11.54 20.80
N THR A 122 -11.30 -11.59 22.04
CA THR A 122 -12.37 -10.73 22.58
C THR A 122 -12.00 -9.26 22.35
N ILE A 123 -13.00 -8.42 22.03
CA ILE A 123 -12.83 -6.98 21.74
C ILE A 123 -12.07 -6.25 22.87
N GLU A 124 -12.22 -6.69 24.11
CA GLU A 124 -11.54 -6.16 25.29
C GLU A 124 -10.01 -6.36 25.26
N THR A 125 -9.50 -7.45 24.65
CA THR A 125 -8.06 -7.70 24.53
C THR A 125 -7.41 -6.94 23.37
N THR A 126 -8.21 -6.48 22.40
CA THR A 126 -7.73 -5.81 21.19
C THR A 126 -7.66 -4.28 21.33
N HIS A 127 -8.38 -3.69 22.30
CA HIS A 127 -8.53 -2.23 22.44
C HIS A 127 -7.84 -1.63 23.67
N GLN A 128 -6.68 -2.11 24.08
CA GLN A 128 -5.82 -1.31 24.96
C GLN A 128 -5.21 -0.16 24.15
N LYS A 129 -5.83 1.02 24.26
CA LYS A 129 -5.25 2.25 23.72
C LYS A 129 -4.02 2.60 24.56
N GLU A 130 -2.84 2.45 23.98
CA GLU A 130 -1.62 2.95 24.59
C GLU A 130 -1.74 4.46 24.83
N PRO A 131 -1.39 4.95 26.04
CA PRO A 131 -1.49 6.38 26.36
C PRO A 131 -0.58 7.18 25.40
N SER A 132 -1.08 8.28 24.89
CA SER A 132 -0.27 9.20 24.10
C SER A 132 0.80 9.87 24.96
N LEU A 133 1.90 10.36 24.34
CA LEU A 133 2.95 11.09 25.05
C LEU A 133 2.35 12.23 25.90
N GLN A 134 1.39 12.96 25.35
CA GLN A 134 0.76 14.09 26.06
C GLN A 134 -0.04 13.62 27.25
N GLU A 135 -0.84 12.53 27.14
CA GLU A 135 -1.60 11.96 28.25
C GLU A 135 -0.66 11.48 29.37
N HIS A 136 0.46 10.84 29.02
CA HIS A 136 1.46 10.37 29.97
C HIS A 136 2.14 11.52 30.72
N LEU A 137 2.55 12.59 30.01
CA LEU A 137 3.17 13.77 30.63
C LEU A 137 2.18 14.54 31.51
N LEU A 138 0.91 14.67 31.10
CA LEU A 138 -0.13 15.28 31.93
C LEU A 138 -0.37 14.48 33.21
N TRP A 139 -0.34 13.16 33.15
CA TRP A 139 -0.44 12.31 34.32
C TRP A 139 0.73 12.55 35.29
N GLN A 140 1.98 12.61 34.79
CA GLN A 140 3.15 12.91 35.61
C GLN A 140 3.10 14.31 36.20
N LEU A 141 2.64 15.32 35.43
CA LEU A 141 2.49 16.69 35.89
C LEU A 141 1.52 16.76 37.09
N ASN A 142 0.36 16.14 36.98
CA ASN A 142 -0.64 16.10 38.04
C ASN A 142 -0.15 15.36 39.30
N LEU A 143 0.77 14.43 39.15
CA LEU A 143 1.35 13.70 40.30
C LEU A 143 2.49 14.50 40.97
N SER A 144 3.23 15.31 40.21
CA SER A 144 4.47 15.95 40.67
C SER A 144 4.26 17.38 41.19
N VAL A 145 3.16 18.05 40.83
CA VAL A 145 2.94 19.48 41.09
C VAL A 145 1.64 19.71 41.84
N ASP A 146 1.74 20.27 43.06
CA ASP A 146 0.57 20.65 43.90
C ASP A 146 0.05 22.07 43.63
N ASN A 147 0.82 22.89 42.84
CA ASN A 147 0.47 24.29 42.59
C ASN A 147 -0.33 24.41 41.30
N ASP A 148 -1.60 24.81 41.40
CA ASP A 148 -2.55 24.95 40.28
C ASP A 148 -2.01 25.85 39.14
N ARG A 149 -1.25 26.91 39.51
CA ARG A 149 -0.70 27.85 38.51
C ARG A 149 0.42 27.20 37.69
N VAL A 150 1.33 26.47 38.32
CA VAL A 150 2.42 25.74 37.64
C VAL A 150 1.86 24.59 36.83
N SER A 151 0.82 23.92 37.32
CA SER A 151 0.11 22.85 36.59
C SER A 151 -0.54 23.38 35.32
N PHE A 152 -1.17 24.58 35.38
CA PHE A 152 -1.75 25.23 34.20
C PHE A 152 -0.68 25.56 33.15
N ILE A 153 0.44 26.19 33.56
CA ILE A 153 1.56 26.51 32.67
C ILE A 153 2.14 25.22 32.07
N GLY A 154 2.31 24.19 32.88
CA GLY A 154 2.78 22.86 32.45
C GLY A 154 1.86 22.22 31.40
N THR A 155 0.55 22.36 31.57
CA THR A 155 -0.43 21.87 30.58
C THR A 155 -0.30 22.61 29.23
N CYS A 156 -0.08 23.93 29.28
CA CYS A 156 0.17 24.73 28.07
C CYS A 156 1.47 24.29 27.36
N ILE A 157 2.53 24.00 28.13
CA ILE A 157 3.80 23.51 27.56
C ILE A 157 3.60 22.13 26.93
N ILE A 158 2.98 21.17 27.62
CA ILE A 158 2.74 19.79 27.14
C ILE A 158 1.89 19.81 25.87
N GLY A 159 0.89 20.68 25.78
CA GLY A 159 0.06 20.83 24.58
C GLY A 159 0.85 21.26 23.33
N ASN A 160 1.99 21.92 23.52
CA ASN A 160 2.87 22.39 22.44
C ASN A 160 4.08 21.48 22.19
N ILE A 161 4.13 20.28 22.80
CA ILE A 161 5.17 19.28 22.54
C ILE A 161 4.79 18.44 21.31
N ASN A 162 5.75 18.28 20.42
CA ASN A 162 5.64 17.41 19.24
C ASN A 162 5.63 15.93 19.60
N THR A 163 5.22 15.09 18.63
CA THR A 163 5.33 13.62 18.70
C THR A 163 6.75 13.11 18.90
N ASP A 164 7.78 13.85 18.48
CA ASP A 164 9.19 13.54 18.71
C ASP A 164 9.66 13.91 20.15
N GLY A 165 8.87 14.68 20.92
CA GLY A 165 9.18 15.12 22.29
C GLY A 165 9.78 16.52 22.40
N TYR A 166 9.88 17.29 21.30
CA TYR A 166 10.40 18.64 21.31
C TYR A 166 9.33 19.71 21.50
N LEU A 167 9.68 20.80 22.17
CA LEU A 167 8.84 21.98 22.32
C LEU A 167 8.88 22.82 21.04
N ASN A 168 7.75 22.95 20.35
CA ASN A 168 7.64 23.73 19.11
C ASN A 168 7.38 25.23 19.36
N ALA A 169 6.74 25.58 20.49
CA ALA A 169 6.42 26.98 20.81
C ALA A 169 7.64 27.72 21.37
N SER A 170 7.74 29.00 21.08
CA SER A 170 8.71 29.88 21.76
C SER A 170 8.25 30.15 23.19
N LEU A 171 9.19 30.53 24.08
CA LEU A 171 8.84 30.89 25.44
C LEU A 171 7.84 32.06 25.49
N ASN A 172 8.01 33.03 24.61
CA ASN A 172 7.12 34.20 24.52
C ASN A 172 5.67 33.79 24.15
N ASP A 173 5.50 32.81 23.25
CA ASP A 173 4.15 32.30 22.88
C ASP A 173 3.47 31.63 24.08
N ILE A 174 4.25 30.93 24.91
CA ILE A 174 3.75 30.28 26.14
C ILE A 174 3.40 31.32 27.19
N GLU A 175 4.19 32.39 27.34
CA GLU A 175 3.91 33.50 28.23
C GLU A 175 2.59 34.21 27.86
N GLU A 176 2.39 34.49 26.57
CA GLU A 176 1.14 35.08 26.07
C GLU A 176 -0.09 34.18 26.33
N ILE A 177 0.04 32.86 26.14
CA ILE A 177 -1.06 31.91 26.34
C ILE A 177 -1.36 31.71 27.81
N SER A 178 -0.32 31.61 28.69
CA SER A 178 -0.48 31.30 30.10
C SER A 178 -0.66 32.53 30.96
N HIS A 179 -0.45 33.73 30.43
CA HIS A 179 -0.40 35.01 31.18
C HIS A 179 0.53 34.91 32.41
N ALA A 180 1.67 34.27 32.26
CA ALA A 180 2.64 34.00 33.31
C ALA A 180 3.95 34.75 33.05
N ASP A 181 4.72 34.97 34.10
CA ASP A 181 6.03 35.58 33.98
C ASP A 181 7.06 34.58 33.41
N GLU A 182 8.07 35.05 32.67
CA GLU A 182 9.15 34.23 32.09
C GLU A 182 9.79 33.29 33.11
N SER A 183 10.00 33.76 34.35
CA SER A 183 10.57 32.95 35.44
C SER A 183 9.70 31.75 35.83
N GLU A 184 8.36 31.90 35.81
CA GLU A 184 7.41 30.84 36.09
C GLU A 184 7.40 29.79 34.97
N VAL A 185 7.43 30.23 33.71
CA VAL A 185 7.48 29.36 32.54
C VAL A 185 8.76 28.52 32.52
N ILE A 186 9.91 29.13 32.83
CA ILE A 186 11.20 28.42 32.90
C ILE A 186 11.19 27.40 34.04
N THR A 187 10.56 27.72 35.17
CA THR A 187 10.45 26.77 36.29
C THR A 187 9.58 25.57 35.92
N ALA A 188 8.43 25.83 35.32
CA ALA A 188 7.54 24.75 34.82
C ALA A 188 8.23 23.89 33.76
N LEU A 189 8.98 24.51 32.84
CA LEU A 189 9.72 23.82 31.80
C LEU A 189 10.79 22.87 32.40
N LYS A 190 11.52 23.30 33.42
CA LYS A 190 12.52 22.46 34.08
C LYS A 190 11.89 21.25 34.77
N ILE A 191 10.72 21.40 35.39
CA ILE A 191 9.98 20.26 35.97
C ILE A 191 9.60 19.25 34.86
N ILE A 192 9.12 19.74 33.73
CA ILE A 192 8.74 18.87 32.60
C ILE A 192 9.96 18.15 31.98
N GLN A 193 11.13 18.82 31.96
CA GLN A 193 12.37 18.24 31.45
C GLN A 193 12.93 17.10 32.34
N GLU A 194 12.48 17.02 33.60
CA GLU A 194 12.80 15.92 34.53
C GLU A 194 11.86 14.70 34.38
N PHE A 195 10.78 14.84 33.57
CA PHE A 195 9.81 13.75 33.37
C PHE A 195 10.34 12.64 32.45
N GLU A 196 9.74 11.47 32.55
CA GLU A 196 9.97 10.34 31.65
C GLU A 196 9.04 10.45 30.41
N PRO A 197 9.62 10.32 29.21
CA PRO A 197 11.01 9.97 28.87
C PRO A 197 11.95 11.17 28.95
N LEU A 198 13.18 10.91 29.44
CA LEU A 198 14.20 11.93 29.64
C LEU A 198 14.51 12.71 28.36
N GLY A 199 14.56 14.04 28.47
CA GLY A 199 14.84 14.94 27.34
C GLY A 199 13.59 15.45 26.62
N VAL A 200 12.39 15.18 27.14
CA VAL A 200 11.13 15.79 26.66
C VAL A 200 11.10 17.27 27.03
N GLY A 201 10.42 18.09 26.20
CA GLY A 201 10.34 19.54 26.41
C GLY A 201 11.61 20.30 26.01
N ALA A 202 12.59 19.64 25.40
CA ALA A 202 13.77 20.30 24.87
C ALA A 202 13.43 21.14 23.63
N ARG A 203 14.09 22.29 23.46
CA ARG A 203 13.93 23.21 22.33
C ARG A 203 14.85 22.86 21.16
N SER A 204 15.93 22.13 21.43
CA SER A 204 16.92 21.71 20.44
C SER A 204 17.48 20.33 20.76
N LEU A 205 18.08 19.68 19.74
CA LEU A 205 18.77 18.40 19.91
C LEU A 205 19.89 18.49 20.96
N GLN A 206 20.61 19.61 21.00
CA GLN A 206 21.67 19.85 21.97
C GLN A 206 21.14 19.85 23.42
N GLU A 207 20.01 20.51 23.64
CA GLU A 207 19.36 20.58 24.95
C GLU A 207 18.82 19.19 25.36
N CYS A 208 18.20 18.44 24.45
CA CYS A 208 17.71 17.09 24.70
C CYS A 208 18.84 16.14 25.15
N LEU A 209 19.93 16.11 24.38
CA LEU A 209 21.08 15.25 24.71
C LEU A 209 21.79 15.72 25.98
N LYS A 210 21.81 17.02 26.29
CA LYS A 210 22.35 17.59 27.52
C LYS A 210 21.56 17.13 28.74
N ILE A 211 20.23 17.16 28.70
CA ILE A 211 19.35 16.70 29.77
C ILE A 211 19.57 15.20 30.01
N GLN A 212 19.61 14.37 28.97
CA GLN A 212 19.88 12.94 29.10
C GLN A 212 21.29 12.67 29.67
N ALA A 213 22.29 13.43 29.20
CA ALA A 213 23.65 13.28 29.71
C ALA A 213 23.80 13.71 31.19
N GLN A 214 23.01 14.68 31.65
CA GLN A 214 23.00 15.11 33.05
C GLN A 214 22.32 14.11 33.98
N ALA A 215 21.34 13.37 33.46
CA ALA A 215 20.66 12.29 34.18
C ALA A 215 21.48 10.98 34.24
N ASP A 216 22.51 10.83 33.39
CA ASP A 216 23.40 9.66 33.40
C ASP A 216 24.47 9.77 34.49
N ASP A 217 24.58 8.78 35.39
CA ASP A 217 25.58 8.70 36.46
C ASP A 217 27.04 8.80 35.95
N ASN A 218 27.27 8.45 34.70
CA ASN A 218 28.58 8.46 34.04
C ASN A 218 28.85 9.75 33.24
N CYS A 219 28.21 10.86 33.62
CA CYS A 219 28.42 12.13 32.94
C CYS A 219 29.83 12.67 33.14
N THR A 220 30.55 12.93 32.04
CA THR A 220 31.85 13.55 32.08
C THR A 220 31.77 15.00 31.59
N PRO A 221 32.55 15.97 32.18
CA PRO A 221 32.56 17.34 31.71
C PRO A 221 32.93 17.49 30.23
N LEU A 222 33.73 16.52 29.72
CA LEU A 222 34.09 16.43 28.31
C LEU A 222 32.84 16.18 27.42
N LEU A 223 31.98 15.26 27.86
CA LEU A 223 30.76 14.88 27.13
C LEU A 223 29.81 16.07 26.99
N LEU A 224 29.60 16.85 28.06
CA LEU A 224 28.77 18.05 28.01
C LEU A 224 29.35 19.11 27.05
N LYS A 225 30.67 19.35 27.07
CA LYS A 225 31.32 20.28 26.13
C LYS A 225 31.19 19.80 24.67
N LEU A 226 31.26 18.48 24.42
CA LEU A 226 31.06 17.94 23.07
C LEU A 226 29.62 18.13 22.57
N ILE A 227 28.63 17.94 23.42
CA ILE A 227 27.23 18.16 23.10
C ILE A 227 26.93 19.65 22.83
N GLU A 228 27.47 20.54 23.66
CA GLU A 228 27.18 22.00 23.55
C GLU A 228 27.81 22.64 22.31
N ASN A 229 29.09 22.32 22.01
CA ASN A 229 29.85 23.10 21.03
C ASN A 229 30.27 22.34 19.77
N TYR A 230 30.27 20.99 19.81
CA TYR A 230 30.89 20.21 18.75
C TYR A 230 29.94 19.19 18.12
N LEU A 231 28.66 19.17 18.45
CA LEU A 231 27.70 18.17 17.97
C LEU A 231 27.70 18.03 16.44
N ASP A 232 27.76 19.16 15.71
CA ASP A 232 27.78 19.19 14.25
C ASP A 232 29.13 18.73 13.65
N ARG A 233 30.19 18.67 14.49
CA ARG A 233 31.55 18.33 14.07
C ARG A 233 32.02 16.97 14.56
N LEU A 234 31.14 16.11 15.00
CA LEU A 234 31.45 14.75 15.48
C LEU A 234 31.69 13.74 14.34
N GLU A 235 31.68 14.19 13.07
CA GLU A 235 32.12 13.32 11.96
C GLU A 235 33.62 12.97 12.13
N GLU A 236 34.00 11.72 11.81
CA GLU A 236 35.37 11.22 11.97
C GLU A 236 36.46 12.12 11.36
N ARG A 237 36.12 12.87 10.30
CA ARG A 237 37.01 13.81 9.61
C ARG A 237 37.45 14.99 10.48
N PHE A 238 36.63 15.38 11.43
CA PHE A 238 36.87 16.54 12.28
C PHE A 238 37.41 16.15 13.66
N LEU A 239 37.44 14.86 14.02
CA LEU A 239 37.89 14.39 15.34
C LEU A 239 39.31 14.82 15.67
N ALA A 240 40.22 14.80 14.70
CA ALA A 240 41.59 15.26 14.89
C ALA A 240 41.67 16.76 15.25
N LYS A 241 40.80 17.62 14.66
CA LYS A 241 40.71 19.04 15.00
C LYS A 241 40.09 19.25 16.38
N VAL A 242 39.02 18.53 16.68
CA VAL A 242 38.36 18.59 18.00
C VAL A 242 39.32 18.11 19.10
N SER A 243 40.12 17.08 18.85
CA SER A 243 41.16 16.59 19.76
C SER A 243 42.22 17.67 20.03
N SER A 244 42.71 18.37 19.00
CA SER A 244 43.67 19.46 19.16
C SER A 244 43.09 20.71 19.86
N GLU A 245 41.85 21.05 19.61
CA GLU A 245 41.13 22.19 20.26
C GLU A 245 40.86 21.93 21.75
N LEU A 246 40.51 20.70 22.11
CA LEU A 246 40.19 20.30 23.49
C LEU A 246 41.40 19.81 24.28
N ASN A 247 42.57 19.60 23.63
CA ASN A 247 43.77 18.98 24.20
C ASN A 247 43.50 17.63 24.88
N VAL A 248 42.65 16.82 24.30
CA VAL A 248 42.21 15.48 24.80
C VAL A 248 42.58 14.41 23.83
N ARG A 249 42.93 13.20 24.33
CA ARG A 249 43.22 12.03 23.49
C ARG A 249 41.99 11.63 22.68
N ILE A 250 42.21 11.26 21.43
CA ILE A 250 41.14 10.85 20.47
C ILE A 250 40.32 9.67 21.04
N GLU A 251 40.96 8.75 21.78
CA GLU A 251 40.30 7.60 22.39
C GLU A 251 39.18 8.00 23.34
N LEU A 252 39.39 9.00 24.20
CA LEU A 252 38.40 9.52 25.13
C LEU A 252 37.24 10.24 24.41
N ILE A 253 37.51 10.89 23.29
CA ILE A 253 36.51 11.49 22.44
C ILE A 253 35.63 10.41 21.78
N LEU A 254 36.25 9.32 21.30
CA LEU A 254 35.54 8.17 20.72
C LEU A 254 34.61 7.48 21.75
N GLU A 255 35.08 7.33 23.00
CA GLU A 255 34.25 6.80 24.09
C GLU A 255 33.03 7.72 24.36
N ALA A 256 33.29 9.04 24.43
CA ALA A 256 32.19 10.02 24.61
C ALA A 256 31.18 9.98 23.44
N ILE A 257 31.64 9.85 22.19
CA ILE A 257 30.77 9.70 21.02
C ILE A 257 29.96 8.39 21.08
N LYS A 258 30.55 7.30 21.56
CA LYS A 258 29.79 6.04 21.76
C LYS A 258 28.65 6.22 22.76
N LYS A 259 28.89 6.97 23.85
CA LYS A 259 27.83 7.32 24.82
C LYS A 259 26.75 8.19 24.20
N ILE A 260 27.13 9.26 23.46
CA ILE A 260 26.18 10.13 22.75
C ILE A 260 25.30 9.35 21.77
N LYS A 261 25.86 8.37 21.05
CA LYS A 261 25.12 7.48 20.16
C LYS A 261 24.13 6.55 20.88
N GLY A 262 24.34 6.31 22.17
CA GLY A 262 23.42 5.54 23.02
C GLY A 262 22.21 6.34 23.50
N TYR A 263 22.25 7.66 23.45
CA TYR A 263 21.14 8.51 23.82
C TYR A 263 20.05 8.55 22.74
N ASN A 264 18.82 8.82 23.18
CA ASN A 264 17.68 8.85 22.25
C ASN A 264 17.44 10.29 21.76
N PRO A 265 17.70 10.61 20.48
CA PRO A 265 17.47 11.95 19.95
C PRO A 265 15.98 12.31 19.82
N LYS A 266 15.07 11.35 19.91
CA LYS A 266 13.62 11.54 19.78
C LYS A 266 12.88 10.78 20.89
N PRO A 267 12.86 11.33 22.12
CA PRO A 267 12.30 10.62 23.28
C PRO A 267 10.81 10.30 23.13
N GLY A 268 10.06 11.13 22.41
CA GLY A 268 8.63 10.92 22.21
C GLY A 268 8.25 9.73 21.32
N GLN A 269 9.19 9.18 20.51
CA GLN A 269 8.87 8.09 19.60
C GLN A 269 8.41 6.80 20.31
N THR A 270 8.80 6.56 21.55
CA THR A 270 8.37 5.40 22.34
C THR A 270 6.88 5.39 22.61
N PHE A 271 6.24 6.57 22.63
CA PHE A 271 4.80 6.73 22.84
C PHE A 271 4.01 6.98 21.56
N ASN A 272 4.71 7.06 20.43
CA ASN A 272 4.08 7.24 19.13
C ASN A 272 3.67 5.87 18.58
N SER A 273 2.56 5.34 19.07
CA SER A 273 1.89 4.22 18.44
C SER A 273 1.24 4.74 17.14
N GLU A 274 2.05 4.89 16.10
CA GLU A 274 1.51 5.11 14.76
C GLU A 274 0.54 3.96 14.47
N ARG A 275 -0.70 4.31 14.17
CA ARG A 275 -1.69 3.32 13.73
C ARG A 275 -1.12 2.63 12.51
N ILE A 276 -0.85 1.36 12.65
CA ILE A 276 -0.41 0.54 11.53
C ILE A 276 -1.62 0.34 10.64
N ASP A 277 -1.66 1.02 9.51
CA ASP A 277 -2.71 0.81 8.51
C ASP A 277 -2.43 -0.52 7.80
N TYR A 278 -3.22 -1.53 8.12
CA TYR A 278 -3.14 -2.82 7.45
C TYR A 278 -3.74 -2.73 6.06
N VAL A 279 -2.95 -3.07 5.07
CA VAL A 279 -3.40 -3.15 3.68
C VAL A 279 -3.98 -4.53 3.44
N VAL A 280 -5.26 -4.59 3.10
CA VAL A 280 -5.92 -5.84 2.72
C VAL A 280 -5.69 -6.09 1.22
N PRO A 281 -5.09 -7.23 0.83
CA PRO A 281 -4.82 -7.53 -0.57
C PRO A 281 -6.12 -7.85 -1.34
N ASP A 282 -6.16 -7.48 -2.61
CA ASP A 282 -7.26 -7.79 -3.55
C ASP A 282 -7.05 -9.16 -4.21
N ILE A 283 -5.81 -9.65 -4.27
CA ILE A 283 -5.40 -10.89 -4.94
C ILE A 283 -4.50 -11.69 -4.00
N PHE A 284 -4.79 -12.98 -3.85
CA PHE A 284 -3.93 -13.93 -3.16
C PHE A 284 -3.23 -14.85 -4.16
N VAL A 285 -1.95 -15.12 -3.94
CA VAL A 285 -1.17 -16.07 -4.71
C VAL A 285 -0.86 -17.28 -3.85
N ILE A 286 -1.47 -18.40 -4.20
CA ILE A 286 -1.31 -19.65 -3.47
C ILE A 286 -0.35 -20.55 -4.26
N LYS A 287 0.63 -21.10 -3.56
CA LYS A 287 1.54 -22.10 -4.15
C LYS A 287 0.86 -23.47 -4.17
N THR A 288 0.65 -24.00 -5.36
CA THR A 288 0.07 -25.33 -5.61
C THR A 288 1.16 -26.29 -6.12
N GLU A 289 0.96 -27.58 -6.05
CA GLU A 289 1.91 -28.59 -6.56
C GLU A 289 2.30 -28.37 -8.03
N ASN A 290 1.39 -27.85 -8.84
CA ASN A 290 1.59 -27.58 -10.27
C ASN A 290 2.09 -26.15 -10.58
N GLY A 291 2.30 -25.30 -9.56
CA GLY A 291 2.74 -23.92 -9.75
C GLY A 291 2.09 -22.91 -8.80
N TYR A 292 1.72 -21.78 -9.32
CA TYR A 292 1.05 -20.69 -8.57
C TYR A 292 -0.36 -20.50 -9.11
N ASP A 293 -1.33 -20.45 -8.23
CA ASP A 293 -2.73 -20.14 -8.56
C ASP A 293 -3.13 -18.78 -7.95
N VAL A 294 -4.18 -18.18 -8.53
CA VAL A 294 -4.66 -16.82 -8.22
C VAL A 294 -6.06 -16.92 -7.67
N THR A 295 -6.26 -16.46 -6.46
CA THR A 295 -7.59 -16.29 -5.87
C THR A 295 -7.87 -14.80 -5.64
N LEU A 296 -9.11 -14.37 -5.86
CA LEU A 296 -9.54 -13.01 -5.60
C LEU A 296 -10.09 -12.90 -4.19
N ASN A 297 -9.86 -11.77 -3.56
CA ASN A 297 -10.47 -11.43 -2.29
C ASN A 297 -11.77 -10.66 -2.52
N ASP A 298 -12.87 -11.31 -2.27
CA ASP A 298 -14.22 -10.72 -2.39
C ASP A 298 -14.80 -10.28 -1.04
N ASP A 299 -14.02 -10.41 0.08
CA ASP A 299 -14.49 -10.04 1.42
C ASP A 299 -14.98 -8.58 1.49
N GLY A 300 -16.11 -8.34 2.13
CA GLY A 300 -16.70 -7.01 2.32
C GLY A 300 -17.33 -6.38 1.07
N ILE A 301 -17.42 -7.11 -0.06
CA ILE A 301 -18.25 -6.73 -1.19
C ILE A 301 -19.56 -7.53 -1.07
N PRO A 302 -20.72 -6.87 -0.91
CA PRO A 302 -21.99 -7.59 -0.81
C PRO A 302 -22.26 -8.40 -2.07
N ARG A 303 -22.62 -9.67 -1.90
CA ARG A 303 -23.04 -10.51 -3.02
C ARG A 303 -24.45 -10.13 -3.43
N LEU A 304 -24.66 -9.90 -4.73
CA LEU A 304 -25.90 -9.40 -5.27
C LEU A 304 -26.66 -10.50 -6.03
N ARG A 305 -27.97 -10.53 -5.83
CA ARG A 305 -28.87 -11.31 -6.67
C ARG A 305 -30.03 -10.46 -7.18
N ILE A 306 -30.67 -10.94 -8.24
CA ILE A 306 -31.92 -10.37 -8.73
C ILE A 306 -33.06 -10.97 -7.92
N SER A 307 -33.91 -10.14 -7.31
CA SER A 307 -35.05 -10.58 -6.54
C SER A 307 -35.98 -11.48 -7.35
N PRO A 308 -36.25 -12.73 -6.88
CA PRO A 308 -37.17 -13.65 -7.54
C PRO A 308 -38.59 -13.10 -7.62
N TYR A 309 -38.99 -12.28 -6.65
CA TYR A 309 -40.29 -11.65 -6.60
C TYR A 309 -40.53 -10.74 -7.81
N TYR A 310 -39.59 -9.84 -8.11
CA TYR A 310 -39.72 -8.92 -9.25
C TYR A 310 -39.55 -9.66 -10.59
N LYS A 311 -38.76 -10.73 -10.65
CA LYS A 311 -38.67 -11.61 -11.83
C LYS A 311 -40.01 -12.27 -12.14
N ASN A 312 -40.74 -12.75 -11.13
CA ASN A 312 -42.10 -13.30 -11.28
C ASN A 312 -43.15 -12.25 -11.63
N LEU A 313 -43.05 -11.04 -11.06
CA LEU A 313 -43.91 -9.91 -11.43
C LEU A 313 -43.78 -9.50 -12.91
N LEU A 314 -42.56 -9.50 -13.43
CA LEU A 314 -42.29 -9.24 -14.85
C LEU A 314 -42.88 -10.31 -15.76
N LYS A 315 -42.89 -11.62 -15.35
CA LYS A 315 -43.49 -12.73 -16.08
C LYS A 315 -45.02 -12.68 -16.03
N ASN A 316 -45.61 -12.29 -14.90
CA ASN A 316 -47.05 -12.29 -14.65
C ASN A 316 -47.73 -10.94 -14.95
N SER A 317 -47.51 -10.40 -16.16
CA SER A 317 -48.27 -9.33 -16.85
C SER A 317 -48.77 -8.15 -15.99
N VAL A 318 -47.89 -7.27 -15.56
CA VAL A 318 -48.21 -5.88 -15.27
C VAL A 318 -48.29 -5.14 -16.62
N LYS A 319 -49.43 -4.57 -16.98
CA LYS A 319 -49.62 -3.79 -18.23
C LYS A 319 -49.43 -2.30 -17.92
N GLY A 320 -48.73 -1.56 -18.79
CA GLY A 320 -48.60 -0.10 -18.71
C GLY A 320 -47.21 0.41 -18.27
N GLU A 321 -47.14 1.66 -17.83
CA GLU A 321 -45.93 2.38 -17.44
C GLU A 321 -45.08 1.67 -16.37
N THR A 322 -45.72 0.92 -15.47
CA THR A 322 -45.06 0.14 -14.44
C THR A 322 -44.24 -1.01 -15.01
N LYS A 323 -44.65 -1.59 -16.12
CA LYS A 323 -43.89 -2.64 -16.81
C LYS A 323 -42.61 -2.09 -17.45
N GLU A 324 -42.72 -0.95 -18.13
CA GLU A 324 -41.58 -0.30 -18.76
C GLU A 324 -40.53 0.11 -17.70
N TYR A 325 -40.97 0.66 -16.57
CA TYR A 325 -40.07 0.99 -15.45
C TYR A 325 -39.34 -0.24 -14.88
N LEU A 326 -40.07 -1.35 -14.63
CA LEU A 326 -39.46 -2.57 -14.13
C LEU A 326 -38.50 -3.20 -15.14
N GLU A 327 -38.80 -3.18 -16.43
CA GLU A 327 -37.91 -3.65 -17.49
C GLU A 327 -36.64 -2.81 -17.58
N GLU A 328 -36.72 -1.50 -17.46
CA GLU A 328 -35.59 -0.61 -17.45
C GLU A 328 -34.67 -0.88 -16.22
N LYS A 329 -35.27 -0.99 -15.03
CA LYS A 329 -34.53 -1.31 -13.79
C LYS A 329 -33.92 -2.71 -13.83
N HIS A 330 -34.61 -3.68 -14.40
CA HIS A 330 -34.09 -5.04 -14.59
C HIS A 330 -32.90 -5.07 -15.55
N LYS A 331 -32.96 -4.35 -16.67
CA LYS A 331 -31.83 -4.21 -17.60
C LYS A 331 -30.64 -3.52 -16.93
N SER A 332 -30.89 -2.47 -16.11
CA SER A 332 -29.84 -1.80 -15.34
C SER A 332 -29.19 -2.73 -14.32
N ALA A 333 -29.99 -3.51 -13.59
CA ALA A 333 -29.51 -4.50 -12.61
C ALA A 333 -28.63 -5.57 -13.25
N LEU A 334 -29.11 -6.20 -14.34
CA LEU A 334 -28.33 -7.21 -15.09
C LEU A 334 -27.01 -6.64 -15.60
N TRP A 335 -27.08 -5.43 -16.15
CA TRP A 335 -25.88 -4.79 -16.66
C TRP A 335 -24.86 -4.48 -15.53
N PHE A 336 -25.33 -4.05 -14.36
CA PHE A 336 -24.51 -3.77 -13.21
C PHE A 336 -23.81 -5.03 -12.69
N LEU A 337 -24.55 -6.14 -12.53
CA LEU A 337 -23.99 -7.46 -12.18
C LEU A 337 -22.91 -7.89 -13.16
N LYS A 338 -23.21 -7.83 -14.46
CA LYS A 338 -22.25 -8.16 -15.51
C LYS A 338 -20.97 -7.29 -15.45
N SER A 339 -21.12 -6.01 -15.10
CA SER A 339 -19.97 -5.09 -14.97
C SER A 339 -19.06 -5.46 -13.79
N ILE A 340 -19.64 -5.92 -12.67
CA ILE A 340 -18.90 -6.44 -11.51
C ILE A 340 -18.16 -7.73 -11.89
N ASP A 341 -18.84 -8.67 -12.55
CA ASP A 341 -18.21 -9.93 -12.97
C ASP A 341 -17.10 -9.70 -13.99
N GLN A 342 -17.32 -8.84 -14.96
CA GLN A 342 -16.29 -8.46 -15.94
C GLN A 342 -15.07 -7.83 -15.25
N ARG A 343 -15.28 -6.99 -14.24
CA ARG A 343 -14.20 -6.44 -13.41
C ARG A 343 -13.43 -7.57 -12.72
N ARG A 344 -14.13 -8.48 -12.03
CA ARG A 344 -13.57 -9.63 -11.32
C ARG A 344 -12.72 -10.50 -12.26
N GLN A 345 -13.28 -10.89 -13.39
CA GLN A 345 -12.57 -11.67 -14.41
C GLN A 345 -11.34 -10.95 -14.94
N THR A 346 -11.42 -9.63 -15.13
CA THR A 346 -10.30 -8.85 -15.64
C THR A 346 -9.17 -8.76 -14.62
N ILE A 347 -9.48 -8.53 -13.34
CA ILE A 347 -8.49 -8.52 -12.25
C ILE A 347 -7.81 -9.89 -12.16
N HIS A 348 -8.58 -10.98 -12.21
CA HIS A 348 -8.05 -12.36 -12.20
C HIS A 348 -7.10 -12.62 -13.38
N LYS A 349 -7.50 -12.25 -14.60
CA LYS A 349 -6.67 -12.40 -15.81
C LYS A 349 -5.36 -11.60 -15.69
N VAL A 350 -5.43 -10.35 -15.19
CA VAL A 350 -4.25 -9.50 -14.95
C VAL A 350 -3.32 -10.14 -13.93
N GLY A 351 -3.86 -10.60 -12.79
CA GLY A 351 -3.09 -11.30 -11.75
C GLY A 351 -2.40 -12.56 -12.28
N LYS A 352 -3.12 -13.39 -13.01
CA LYS A 352 -2.60 -14.63 -13.62
C LYS A 352 -1.48 -14.34 -14.64
N SER A 353 -1.64 -13.32 -15.46
CA SER A 353 -0.60 -12.89 -16.41
C SER A 353 0.67 -12.37 -15.71
N ILE A 354 0.51 -11.55 -14.67
CA ILE A 354 1.65 -11.05 -13.87
C ILE A 354 2.41 -12.22 -13.25
N ILE A 355 1.72 -13.17 -12.62
CA ILE A 355 2.33 -14.35 -11.99
C ILE A 355 3.07 -15.21 -13.01
N LYS A 356 2.47 -15.46 -14.17
CA LYS A 356 3.09 -16.20 -15.26
C LYS A 356 4.40 -15.57 -15.73
N LEU A 357 4.44 -14.23 -15.84
CA LEU A 357 5.62 -13.49 -16.27
C LEU A 357 6.67 -13.36 -15.16
N GLN A 358 6.27 -13.35 -13.89
CA GLN A 358 7.12 -13.13 -12.72
C GLN A 358 7.37 -14.40 -11.89
N LYS A 359 7.25 -15.60 -12.49
CA LYS A 359 7.45 -16.88 -11.77
C LYS A 359 8.79 -16.96 -11.06
N GLU A 360 9.88 -16.52 -11.68
CA GLU A 360 11.22 -16.53 -11.08
C GLU A 360 11.33 -15.63 -9.84
N PHE A 361 10.60 -14.51 -9.82
CA PHE A 361 10.51 -13.63 -8.65
C PHE A 361 9.81 -14.35 -7.48
N LEU A 362 8.73 -15.06 -7.75
CA LEU A 362 7.98 -15.80 -6.72
C LEU A 362 8.81 -16.93 -6.11
N ASP A 363 9.65 -17.59 -6.91
CA ASP A 363 10.50 -18.70 -6.45
C ASP A 363 11.77 -18.21 -5.72
N HIS A 364 12.42 -17.16 -6.21
CA HIS A 364 13.77 -16.75 -5.80
C HIS A 364 13.86 -15.33 -5.24
N GLY A 365 12.75 -14.59 -5.17
CA GLY A 365 12.67 -13.25 -4.58
C GLY A 365 13.17 -12.11 -5.49
N PHE A 366 13.45 -10.96 -4.88
CA PHE A 366 13.72 -9.68 -5.56
C PHE A 366 14.88 -9.70 -6.56
N SER A 367 15.89 -10.55 -6.33
CA SER A 367 17.06 -10.63 -7.23
C SER A 367 16.70 -11.16 -8.62
N TYR A 368 15.56 -11.82 -8.76
CA TYR A 368 15.10 -12.43 -10.01
C TYR A 368 13.92 -11.71 -10.64
N LEU A 369 13.57 -10.51 -10.15
CA LEU A 369 12.50 -9.71 -10.71
C LEU A 369 12.79 -9.33 -12.17
N LYS A 370 11.92 -9.77 -13.08
CA LYS A 370 12.01 -9.45 -14.52
C LYS A 370 11.39 -8.07 -14.80
N PRO A 371 12.01 -7.24 -15.64
CA PRO A 371 11.37 -5.99 -16.08
C PRO A 371 10.14 -6.32 -16.91
N MET A 372 9.03 -5.68 -16.62
CA MET A 372 7.75 -5.88 -17.27
C MET A 372 7.09 -4.53 -17.54
N VAL A 373 6.50 -4.39 -18.72
CA VAL A 373 5.78 -3.18 -19.12
C VAL A 373 4.29 -3.49 -19.22
N LEU A 374 3.42 -2.51 -18.96
CA LEU A 374 1.95 -2.66 -19.08
C LEU A 374 1.54 -3.30 -20.42
N LYS A 375 2.28 -2.97 -21.49
CA LYS A 375 2.06 -3.50 -22.83
C LYS A 375 2.26 -5.01 -22.95
N ASP A 376 3.14 -5.60 -22.14
CA ASP A 376 3.41 -7.05 -22.18
C ASP A 376 2.23 -7.82 -21.61
N VAL A 377 1.68 -7.35 -20.47
CA VAL A 377 0.46 -7.90 -19.86
C VAL A 377 -0.75 -7.66 -20.77
N ALA A 378 -0.88 -6.45 -21.34
CA ALA A 378 -1.96 -6.11 -22.25
C ALA A 378 -2.03 -7.04 -23.46
N LYS A 379 -0.87 -7.44 -24.02
CA LYS A 379 -0.79 -8.42 -25.12
C LYS A 379 -1.16 -9.84 -24.70
N ASP A 380 -0.73 -10.28 -23.50
CA ASP A 380 -1.03 -11.64 -23.00
C ASP A 380 -2.54 -11.82 -22.72
N ILE A 381 -3.24 -10.73 -22.37
CA ILE A 381 -4.67 -10.75 -21.99
C ILE A 381 -5.57 -10.30 -23.16
N GLU A 382 -4.98 -9.84 -24.28
CA GLU A 382 -5.67 -9.27 -25.45
C GLU A 382 -6.53 -8.02 -25.11
N MET A 383 -6.04 -7.18 -24.19
CA MET A 383 -6.72 -5.97 -23.75
C MET A 383 -5.90 -4.71 -24.03
N HIS A 384 -6.56 -3.53 -23.99
CA HIS A 384 -5.85 -2.27 -24.17
C HIS A 384 -5.00 -1.92 -22.94
N GLU A 385 -3.82 -1.32 -23.14
CA GLU A 385 -2.88 -0.93 -22.08
C GLU A 385 -3.53 0.01 -21.03
N SER A 386 -4.42 0.91 -21.47
CA SER A 386 -5.13 1.80 -20.54
C SER A 386 -6.05 1.06 -19.56
N THR A 387 -6.62 -0.08 -19.95
CA THR A 387 -7.46 -0.91 -19.08
C THR A 387 -6.60 -1.58 -18.01
N VAL A 388 -5.46 -2.16 -18.40
CA VAL A 388 -4.51 -2.77 -17.47
C VAL A 388 -4.01 -1.72 -16.47
N SER A 389 -3.65 -0.52 -16.94
CA SER A 389 -3.19 0.57 -16.08
C SER A 389 -4.24 1.00 -15.04
N ARG A 390 -5.52 1.09 -15.43
CA ARG A 390 -6.61 1.44 -14.51
C ARG A 390 -6.85 0.37 -13.46
N ILE A 391 -6.74 -0.90 -13.85
CA ILE A 391 -6.98 -2.03 -12.94
C ILE A 391 -5.83 -2.18 -11.94
N THR A 392 -4.59 -1.92 -12.34
CA THR A 392 -3.41 -2.10 -11.49
C THR A 392 -3.16 -0.96 -10.49
N THR A 393 -3.89 0.14 -10.60
CA THR A 393 -3.79 1.28 -9.67
C THR A 393 -4.53 0.97 -8.37
N ASN A 394 -3.90 1.23 -7.22
CA ASN A 394 -4.46 1.02 -5.87
C ASN A 394 -4.99 -0.41 -5.65
N LYS A 395 -4.32 -1.41 -6.21
CA LYS A 395 -4.61 -2.82 -6.03
C LYS A 395 -3.39 -3.55 -5.50
N TYR A 396 -3.61 -4.42 -4.52
CA TYR A 396 -2.56 -5.13 -3.83
C TYR A 396 -2.67 -6.64 -4.09
N ILE A 397 -1.52 -7.26 -4.18
CA ILE A 397 -1.38 -8.71 -4.35
C ILE A 397 -0.55 -9.26 -3.19
N ASP A 398 -1.06 -10.29 -2.55
CA ASP A 398 -0.32 -11.06 -1.57
C ASP A 398 0.41 -12.20 -2.24
N THR A 399 1.72 -12.26 -2.02
CA THR A 399 2.61 -13.28 -2.59
C THR A 399 3.40 -13.94 -1.47
N PRO A 400 3.98 -15.14 -1.67
CA PRO A 400 4.87 -15.77 -0.70
C PRO A 400 6.07 -14.91 -0.27
N GLN A 401 6.39 -13.86 -1.04
CA GLN A 401 7.46 -12.89 -0.77
C GLN A 401 6.97 -11.64 -0.02
N GLY A 402 5.66 -11.53 0.24
CA GLY A 402 4.99 -10.40 0.90
C GLY A 402 3.93 -9.72 0.04
N VAL A 403 3.29 -8.70 0.62
CA VAL A 403 2.23 -7.91 -0.03
C VAL A 403 2.84 -6.80 -0.88
N PHE A 404 2.43 -6.68 -2.15
CA PHE A 404 2.90 -5.68 -3.10
C PHE A 404 1.74 -5.00 -3.82
N GLU A 405 1.91 -3.73 -4.17
CA GLU A 405 1.02 -3.07 -5.13
C GLU A 405 1.22 -3.70 -6.51
N LEU A 406 0.16 -3.95 -7.29
CA LEU A 406 0.27 -4.49 -8.65
C LEU A 406 1.17 -3.61 -9.55
N LYS A 407 1.17 -2.30 -9.31
CA LYS A 407 2.02 -1.35 -10.02
C LYS A 407 3.52 -1.57 -9.78
N PHE A 408 3.89 -2.17 -8.66
CA PHE A 408 5.27 -2.49 -8.32
C PHE A 408 5.95 -3.39 -9.36
N PHE A 409 5.22 -4.26 -10.04
CA PHE A 409 5.79 -5.16 -11.04
C PHE A 409 6.12 -4.48 -12.37
N PHE A 410 5.59 -3.29 -12.62
CA PHE A 410 5.79 -2.56 -13.87
C PHE A 410 6.98 -1.61 -13.78
N HIS A 411 8.13 -2.09 -14.24
CA HIS A 411 9.36 -1.31 -14.26
C HIS A 411 10.01 -1.36 -15.64
N SER A 412 10.57 -0.22 -16.06
CA SER A 412 11.38 -0.15 -17.28
C SER A 412 12.67 -0.96 -17.11
N GLY A 413 12.99 -1.77 -18.10
CA GLY A 413 14.23 -2.54 -18.14
C GLY A 413 15.45 -1.68 -18.43
N ILE A 414 16.56 -1.97 -17.73
CA ILE A 414 17.89 -1.43 -18.01
C ILE A 414 18.57 -2.40 -18.96
N LYS A 415 19.12 -1.89 -20.05
CA LYS A 415 19.79 -2.71 -21.08
C LYS A 415 21.06 -3.35 -20.51
N SER A 416 21.16 -4.67 -20.63
CA SER A 416 22.39 -5.42 -20.37
C SER A 416 23.17 -5.63 -21.67
N TYR A 417 24.47 -5.87 -21.59
CA TYR A 417 25.31 -6.22 -22.74
C TYR A 417 24.90 -7.56 -23.40
N MET A 418 24.30 -8.47 -22.63
CA MET A 418 23.83 -9.78 -23.15
C MET A 418 22.40 -9.76 -23.69
N GLY A 419 21.78 -8.58 -23.89
CA GLY A 419 20.45 -8.48 -24.46
C GLY A 419 19.28 -8.70 -23.48
N ASN A 420 19.52 -9.25 -22.28
CA ASN A 420 18.50 -9.40 -21.25
C ASN A 420 18.32 -8.10 -20.48
N ASN A 421 17.12 -7.52 -20.55
CA ASN A 421 16.80 -6.34 -19.75
C ASN A 421 16.73 -6.73 -18.26
N MET A 422 17.34 -5.91 -17.40
CA MET A 422 17.28 -6.09 -15.94
C MET A 422 16.38 -5.04 -15.29
N SER A 423 15.66 -5.39 -14.25
CA SER A 423 14.82 -4.41 -13.53
C SER A 423 15.69 -3.44 -12.72
N SER A 424 15.21 -2.20 -12.57
CA SER A 424 15.89 -1.19 -11.75
C SER A 424 16.04 -1.62 -10.29
N ILE A 425 15.10 -2.40 -9.76
CA ILE A 425 15.13 -2.93 -8.39
C ILE A 425 16.27 -3.94 -8.23
N ARG A 426 16.44 -4.85 -9.18
CA ARG A 426 17.56 -5.81 -9.17
C ARG A 426 18.90 -5.09 -9.14
N VAL A 427 19.05 -4.03 -9.93
CA VAL A 427 20.29 -3.22 -9.93
C VAL A 427 20.50 -2.52 -8.59
N LYS A 428 19.46 -1.98 -7.96
CA LYS A 428 19.55 -1.38 -6.63
C LYS A 428 19.98 -2.40 -5.58
N ASN A 429 19.48 -3.64 -5.63
CA ASN A 429 19.90 -4.70 -4.72
C ASN A 429 21.35 -5.09 -4.93
N ILE A 430 21.81 -5.22 -6.19
CA ILE A 430 23.22 -5.48 -6.48
C ILE A 430 24.12 -4.36 -5.95
N ILE A 431 23.70 -3.09 -6.09
CA ILE A 431 24.45 -1.95 -5.52
C ILE A 431 24.49 -2.06 -3.99
N LYS A 432 23.39 -2.43 -3.32
CA LYS A 432 23.32 -2.64 -1.88
C LYS A 432 24.26 -3.77 -1.44
N GLU A 433 24.30 -4.88 -2.17
CA GLU A 433 25.21 -6.00 -1.92
C GLU A 433 26.68 -5.59 -2.08
N ILE A 434 27.02 -4.88 -3.16
CA ILE A 434 28.39 -4.40 -3.39
C ILE A 434 28.84 -3.49 -2.24
N ILE A 435 27.97 -2.59 -1.78
CA ILE A 435 28.27 -1.69 -0.66
C ILE A 435 28.39 -2.44 0.67
N ALA A 436 27.58 -3.48 0.88
CA ALA A 436 27.65 -4.32 2.09
C ALA A 436 28.95 -5.14 2.15
N THR A 437 29.56 -5.45 0.99
CA THR A 437 30.82 -6.20 0.90
C THR A 437 32.06 -5.32 0.71
N GLU A 438 31.89 -3.97 0.69
CA GLU A 438 33.01 -3.04 0.51
C GLU A 438 33.91 -2.95 1.78
N ASP A 439 35.18 -2.62 1.58
CA ASP A 439 36.13 -2.34 2.67
C ASP A 439 35.81 -0.93 3.25
N GLU A 440 35.53 -0.85 4.55
CA GLU A 440 35.20 0.40 5.26
C GLU A 440 36.34 1.45 5.20
N LYS A 441 37.61 1.00 5.06
CA LYS A 441 38.77 1.90 4.92
C LYS A 441 38.94 2.46 3.51
N LYS A 442 38.46 1.73 2.49
CA LYS A 442 38.56 2.13 1.07
C LYS A 442 37.21 1.91 0.36
N PRO A 443 36.21 2.70 0.70
CA PRO A 443 34.87 2.56 0.08
C PRO A 443 34.93 2.87 -1.41
N LEU A 444 34.21 2.07 -2.20
CA LEU A 444 34.14 2.18 -3.66
C LEU A 444 33.51 3.50 -4.10
N THR A 445 34.16 4.18 -5.02
CA THR A 445 33.60 5.38 -5.66
C THR A 445 32.50 5.02 -6.66
N ASP A 446 31.64 5.98 -7.00
CA ASP A 446 30.57 5.76 -7.98
C ASP A 446 31.14 5.30 -9.35
N ASP A 447 32.38 5.72 -9.70
CA ASP A 447 33.07 5.30 -10.94
C ASP A 447 33.58 3.84 -10.86
N GLU A 448 34.08 3.43 -9.73
CA GLU A 448 34.50 2.05 -9.49
C GLU A 448 33.30 1.10 -9.46
N MET A 449 32.17 1.53 -8.88
CA MET A 449 30.91 0.79 -8.97
C MET A 449 30.43 0.62 -10.41
N VAL A 450 30.59 1.63 -11.28
CA VAL A 450 30.31 1.47 -12.73
C VAL A 450 31.15 0.35 -13.31
N LYS A 451 32.46 0.30 -13.01
CA LYS A 451 33.37 -0.74 -13.51
C LYS A 451 32.96 -2.13 -13.02
N THR A 452 32.65 -2.25 -11.71
CA THR A 452 32.21 -3.52 -11.11
C THR A 452 30.90 -4.02 -11.73
N LEU A 453 29.93 -3.11 -11.98
CA LEU A 453 28.68 -3.45 -12.65
C LEU A 453 28.90 -3.78 -14.12
N THR A 454 29.85 -3.14 -14.80
CA THR A 454 30.23 -3.48 -16.18
C THR A 454 30.83 -4.89 -16.27
N HIS A 455 31.65 -5.32 -15.29
CA HIS A 455 32.12 -6.70 -15.19
C HIS A 455 30.98 -7.71 -14.97
N LYS A 456 29.90 -7.30 -14.31
CA LYS A 456 28.66 -8.09 -14.18
C LYS A 456 27.72 -7.96 -15.40
N ASN A 457 28.22 -7.46 -16.54
CA ASN A 457 27.49 -7.26 -17.81
C ASN A 457 26.30 -6.27 -17.74
N ILE A 458 26.33 -5.32 -16.80
CA ILE A 458 25.29 -4.32 -16.62
C ILE A 458 25.78 -2.96 -17.11
N LYS A 459 25.12 -2.38 -18.14
CA LYS A 459 25.50 -1.08 -18.69
C LYS A 459 24.74 0.05 -17.97
N ILE A 460 25.42 0.76 -17.07
CA ILE A 460 24.82 1.86 -16.31
C ILE A 460 25.76 3.06 -16.29
N ALA A 461 25.18 4.25 -16.43
CA ALA A 461 25.90 5.51 -16.31
C ALA A 461 26.16 5.87 -14.83
N ARG A 462 27.29 6.54 -14.54
CA ARG A 462 27.61 7.06 -13.20
C ARG A 462 26.46 7.85 -12.57
N ARG A 463 25.81 8.73 -13.34
CA ARG A 463 24.68 9.54 -12.85
C ARG A 463 23.53 8.69 -12.35
N THR A 464 23.27 7.54 -12.98
CA THR A 464 22.20 6.61 -12.56
C THR A 464 22.56 5.89 -11.25
N ILE A 465 23.85 5.52 -11.06
CA ILE A 465 24.32 4.95 -9.80
C ILE A 465 24.20 5.97 -8.67
N THR A 466 24.61 7.22 -8.90
CA THR A 466 24.44 8.30 -7.92
C THR A 466 22.96 8.50 -7.55
N LYS A 467 22.05 8.42 -8.54
CA LYS A 467 20.59 8.51 -8.32
C LYS A 467 20.12 7.35 -7.44
N TYR A 468 20.45 6.10 -7.79
CA TYR A 468 20.02 4.91 -7.04
C TYR A 468 20.60 4.88 -5.63
N ARG A 469 21.86 5.28 -5.45
CA ARG A 469 22.48 5.40 -4.12
C ARG A 469 21.72 6.41 -3.24
N LYS A 470 21.35 7.58 -3.79
CA LYS A 470 20.52 8.56 -3.06
C LYS A 470 19.14 8.02 -2.71
N GLU A 471 18.47 7.31 -3.63
CA GLU A 471 17.18 6.65 -3.38
C GLU A 471 17.26 5.56 -2.31
N LEU A 472 18.42 4.93 -2.16
CA LEU A 472 18.70 3.94 -1.09
C LEU A 472 19.19 4.59 0.22
N ASN A 473 19.24 5.93 0.30
CA ASN A 473 19.76 6.70 1.44
C ASN A 473 21.21 6.35 1.81
N ILE A 474 22.02 5.89 0.84
CA ILE A 474 23.41 5.54 1.05
C ILE A 474 24.30 6.77 0.81
N PRO A 475 25.15 7.18 1.79
CA PRO A 475 26.03 8.33 1.67
C PRO A 475 27.14 8.12 0.62
N SER A 476 27.79 9.22 0.19
CA SER A 476 28.90 9.16 -0.78
C SER A 476 30.12 8.40 -0.21
N ALA A 477 30.98 7.88 -1.09
CA ALA A 477 32.21 7.16 -0.68
C ALA A 477 33.05 7.96 0.34
N SER A 478 33.15 9.29 0.15
CA SER A 478 33.89 10.15 1.09
C SER A 478 33.24 10.24 2.49
N LYS A 479 31.91 10.03 2.61
CA LYS A 479 31.22 9.99 3.91
C LYS A 479 31.18 8.57 4.52
N ARG A 480 31.36 7.51 3.71
CA ARG A 480 31.41 6.11 4.17
C ARG A 480 32.81 5.70 4.64
N LYS A 481 33.84 6.44 4.24
CA LYS A 481 35.23 6.12 4.60
C LYS A 481 35.43 6.23 6.11
N ARG A 482 35.77 5.12 6.78
CA ARG A 482 36.22 5.11 8.17
C ARG A 482 37.72 5.39 8.23
N ILE A 483 38.11 6.29 9.09
CA ILE A 483 39.49 6.71 9.24
C ILE A 483 40.14 5.99 10.44
N PHE A 484 39.33 5.53 11.38
CA PHE A 484 39.77 4.85 12.60
C PHE A 484 39.07 3.49 12.78
#